data_589cd2a127ace01b3af87ab9b845c84b
#
_entry.id   589cd2a127ace01b3af87ab9b845c84b
#
_cell.length_a   1.000
_cell.length_b   1.000
_cell.length_c   1.000
_cell.angle_alpha   90.00
_cell.angle_beta   90.00
_cell.angle_gamma   90.00
#
_symmetry.space_group_name_H-M   'P 1'
#
loop_
_entity.id
_entity.type
_entity.pdbx_description
1 polymer ?
#
loop_
_entity_poly.entity_id
_entity_poly.type
_entity_poly.pdbx_seq_one_letter_code
_entity_poly.pdbx_strand_id
1 'polypeptide(L)'
;MVNTEETHYACGLKKEDFQTTIDGKKTDLYVLRNAKGNEVAVTNYGDAIVAIMVPDKEGKLANIIQGHDNIQEVISSPEPYLSTLIGRYGNRIAKGRFQLNGKEYKLAINNGPNSLHGGKEGFNAKVWDAVQVNDHAVVLKYISSYGEEGYTGEVEVWVAYSFSDNDELIIKYSAKTNKKTIINLTSHGFFSLAGIANPTPTIDDLECQINADFYLPIDETSIPTGEILKVAGTPFDFREPKPVGQDIDADNEQIKNGAGYDHCFVLNKKEEGELSFAARIKEPKSGRTMEVYTTEPGVQVYTHNWADGYKGQHGATFPRRSAICFEAQHFPDSPNHPYFPSVILEPCKEYTQRTIYKFGVEK
;
A
#
# COMPACT_ATOMS: atom_id res chain seq x y z
N MET A 1 -18.86 -22.95 33.26
CA MET A 1 -19.16 -22.72 31.86
C MET A 1 -18.80 -21.26 31.60
N VAL A 2 -17.63 -21.03 30.99
CA VAL A 2 -17.23 -19.68 30.57
C VAL A 2 -17.98 -19.41 29.26
N ASN A 3 -18.93 -18.49 29.28
CA ASN A 3 -19.55 -17.96 28.06
C ASN A 3 -18.44 -17.25 27.27
N THR A 4 -17.87 -17.91 26.29
CA THR A 4 -17.14 -17.25 25.25
C THR A 4 -18.17 -16.61 24.32
N GLU A 5 -18.51 -15.35 24.59
CA GLU A 5 -19.21 -14.55 23.58
C GLU A 5 -18.31 -14.53 22.34
N GLU A 6 -18.75 -15.19 21.27
CA GLU A 6 -18.11 -15.06 19.98
C GLU A 6 -18.12 -13.57 19.62
N THR A 7 -16.94 -12.97 19.52
CA THR A 7 -16.81 -11.58 19.13
C THR A 7 -17.17 -11.47 17.64
N HIS A 8 -18.37 -10.96 17.35
CA HIS A 8 -18.78 -10.72 15.97
C HIS A 8 -18.17 -9.42 15.46
N TYR A 9 -17.25 -9.55 14.51
CA TYR A 9 -16.69 -8.41 13.78
C TYR A 9 -17.61 -8.00 12.63
N ALA A 10 -17.71 -6.69 12.36
CA ALA A 10 -18.51 -6.17 11.24
C ALA A 10 -18.01 -6.67 9.87
N CYS A 11 -16.71 -6.96 9.76
CA CYS A 11 -16.11 -7.55 8.56
C CYS A 11 -16.49 -9.02 8.33
N GLY A 12 -17.13 -9.69 9.32
CA GLY A 12 -17.52 -11.10 9.21
C GLY A 12 -16.37 -12.10 9.24
N LEU A 13 -15.14 -11.64 9.49
CA LEU A 13 -13.96 -12.50 9.63
C LEU A 13 -13.89 -13.13 11.02
N LYS A 14 -13.31 -14.31 11.09
CA LYS A 14 -13.08 -15.03 12.35
C LYS A 14 -11.58 -15.01 12.68
N LYS A 15 -11.26 -14.69 13.92
CA LYS A 15 -9.88 -14.62 14.41
C LYS A 15 -9.13 -15.95 14.22
N GLU A 16 -9.80 -17.07 14.53
CA GLU A 16 -9.25 -18.42 14.40
C GLU A 16 -8.83 -18.80 12.97
N ASP A 17 -9.49 -18.23 11.94
CA ASP A 17 -9.18 -18.50 10.54
C ASP A 17 -7.85 -17.85 10.10
N PHE A 18 -7.30 -16.94 10.91
CA PHE A 18 -6.01 -16.29 10.70
C PHE A 18 -4.90 -16.82 11.62
N GLN A 19 -5.20 -17.81 12.45
CA GLN A 19 -4.27 -18.36 13.42
C GLN A 19 -3.57 -19.61 12.89
N THR A 20 -2.25 -19.54 12.74
CA THR A 20 -1.36 -20.66 12.41
C THR A 20 0.05 -20.35 12.91
N THR A 21 0.97 -21.27 12.68
CA THR A 21 2.38 -21.07 12.98
C THR A 21 3.20 -21.24 11.71
N ILE A 22 4.01 -20.26 11.39
CA ILE A 22 4.90 -20.23 10.22
C ILE A 22 6.31 -19.94 10.74
N ASP A 23 7.26 -20.84 10.47
CA ASP A 23 8.66 -20.72 10.91
C ASP A 23 8.81 -20.39 12.41
N GLY A 24 7.96 -21.02 13.24
CA GLY A 24 7.95 -20.83 14.69
C GLY A 24 7.26 -19.56 15.19
N LYS A 25 6.73 -18.73 14.31
CA LYS A 25 5.98 -17.52 14.64
C LYS A 25 4.49 -17.70 14.44
N LYS A 26 3.70 -17.19 15.38
CA LYS A 26 2.23 -17.26 15.31
C LYS A 26 1.65 -16.11 14.51
N THR A 27 0.73 -16.45 13.61
CA THR A 27 -0.12 -15.47 12.92
C THR A 27 -1.42 -15.25 13.68
N ASP A 28 -2.04 -14.11 13.49
CA ASP A 28 -3.32 -13.75 14.10
C ASP A 28 -4.04 -12.66 13.28
N LEU A 29 -5.27 -12.36 13.67
CA LEU A 29 -6.06 -11.24 13.18
C LEU A 29 -6.22 -10.20 14.27
N TYR A 30 -5.97 -8.94 13.94
CA TYR A 30 -6.12 -7.79 14.83
C TYR A 30 -7.20 -6.87 14.25
N VAL A 31 -8.29 -6.69 14.97
CA VAL A 31 -9.39 -5.83 14.53
C VAL A 31 -9.37 -4.55 15.37
N LEU A 32 -9.26 -3.43 14.66
CA LEU A 32 -9.30 -2.09 15.23
C LEU A 32 -10.70 -1.54 15.01
N ARG A 33 -11.37 -1.10 16.07
CA ARG A 33 -12.72 -0.55 16.03
C ARG A 33 -12.74 0.84 16.64
N ASN A 34 -13.34 1.80 15.94
CA ASN A 34 -13.54 3.14 16.49
C ASN A 34 -14.92 3.27 17.20
N ALA A 35 -15.16 4.43 17.83
CA ALA A 35 -16.40 4.69 18.57
C ALA A 35 -17.68 4.66 17.71
N LYS A 36 -17.53 4.78 16.38
CA LYS A 36 -18.65 4.69 15.43
C LYS A 36 -18.99 3.25 15.04
N GLY A 37 -18.18 2.27 15.46
CA GLY A 37 -18.33 0.87 15.09
C GLY A 37 -17.74 0.52 13.72
N ASN A 38 -17.01 1.43 13.09
CA ASN A 38 -16.24 1.15 11.88
C ASN A 38 -15.00 0.34 12.24
N GLU A 39 -14.53 -0.51 11.33
CA GLU A 39 -13.45 -1.47 11.61
C GLU A 39 -12.35 -1.46 10.57
N VAL A 40 -11.12 -1.70 11.03
CA VAL A 40 -9.98 -2.08 10.21
C VAL A 40 -9.41 -3.38 10.76
N ALA A 41 -9.26 -4.39 9.91
CA ALA A 41 -8.70 -5.68 10.28
C ALA A 41 -7.34 -5.87 9.62
N VAL A 42 -6.34 -6.25 10.41
CA VAL A 42 -4.95 -6.46 9.98
C VAL A 42 -4.48 -7.82 10.43
N THR A 43 -3.78 -8.58 9.58
CA THR A 43 -3.03 -9.76 9.99
C THR A 43 -1.54 -9.43 10.07
N ASN A 44 -0.82 -10.08 10.98
CA ASN A 44 0.63 -9.92 11.12
C ASN A 44 1.45 -10.76 10.11
N TYR A 45 0.80 -11.47 9.21
CA TYR A 45 1.45 -11.98 8.00
C TYR A 45 1.46 -10.90 6.93
N GLY A 46 2.65 -10.40 6.61
CA GLY A 46 2.84 -9.32 5.65
C GLY A 46 2.17 -8.00 6.04
N ASP A 47 1.72 -7.87 7.29
CA ASP A 47 0.95 -6.73 7.79
C ASP A 47 -0.19 -6.34 6.85
N ALA A 48 -0.85 -7.35 6.29
CA ALA A 48 -1.93 -7.18 5.33
C ALA A 48 -3.17 -6.57 6.02
N ILE A 49 -3.70 -5.52 5.42
CA ILE A 49 -5.02 -4.97 5.78
C ILE A 49 -6.05 -5.82 5.06
N VAL A 50 -6.77 -6.66 5.79
CA VAL A 50 -7.69 -7.64 5.18
C VAL A 50 -9.13 -7.16 5.11
N ALA A 51 -9.49 -6.11 5.85
CA ALA A 51 -10.80 -5.45 5.75
C ALA A 51 -10.74 -4.01 6.25
N ILE A 52 -11.54 -3.16 5.63
CA ILE A 52 -11.87 -1.80 6.11
C ILE A 52 -13.38 -1.63 5.96
N MET A 53 -14.10 -1.65 7.08
CA MET A 53 -15.56 -1.56 7.11
C MET A 53 -15.98 -0.13 7.41
N VAL A 54 -16.50 0.56 6.40
CA VAL A 54 -16.98 1.94 6.50
C VAL A 54 -18.35 2.10 5.82
N PRO A 55 -19.19 3.04 6.31
CA PRO A 55 -20.54 3.23 5.79
C PRO A 55 -20.55 3.96 4.44
N ASP A 56 -21.59 3.72 3.66
CA ASP A 56 -21.99 4.57 2.53
C ASP A 56 -22.90 5.72 2.99
N LYS A 57 -23.41 6.51 2.03
CA LYS A 57 -24.33 7.63 2.30
C LYS A 57 -25.66 7.24 2.97
N GLU A 58 -26.01 5.97 2.95
CA GLU A 58 -27.20 5.41 3.59
C GLU A 58 -26.88 4.76 4.94
N GLY A 59 -25.61 4.77 5.34
CA GLY A 59 -25.12 4.17 6.58
C GLY A 59 -24.83 2.67 6.49
N LYS A 60 -24.86 2.08 5.28
CA LYS A 60 -24.57 0.67 5.09
C LYS A 60 -23.08 0.42 5.06
N LEU A 61 -22.58 -0.42 5.98
CA LEU A 61 -21.19 -0.85 6.00
C LEU A 61 -20.86 -1.78 4.83
N ALA A 62 -19.67 -1.61 4.26
CA ALA A 62 -19.08 -2.54 3.32
C ALA A 62 -17.56 -2.56 3.49
N ASN A 63 -16.92 -3.69 3.13
CA ASN A 63 -15.48 -3.74 3.03
C ASN A 63 -15.02 -3.05 1.74
N ILE A 64 -14.18 -2.05 1.87
CA ILE A 64 -13.68 -1.21 0.77
C ILE A 64 -12.23 -1.51 0.38
N ILE A 65 -11.63 -2.57 0.93
CA ILE A 65 -10.28 -3.02 0.58
C ILE A 65 -10.31 -4.48 0.17
N GLN A 66 -9.54 -4.84 -0.86
CA GLN A 66 -9.45 -6.23 -1.30
C GLN A 66 -8.62 -7.06 -0.32
N GLY A 67 -9.14 -8.21 0.07
CA GLY A 67 -8.54 -9.13 1.02
C GLY A 67 -9.11 -10.55 0.88
N HIS A 68 -8.69 -11.44 1.76
CA HIS A 68 -9.06 -12.85 1.81
C HIS A 68 -9.73 -13.23 3.13
N ASP A 69 -10.40 -14.39 3.17
CA ASP A 69 -11.17 -14.87 4.32
C ASP A 69 -10.31 -15.50 5.42
N ASN A 70 -9.12 -16.00 5.08
CA ASN A 70 -8.27 -16.76 6.00
C ASN A 70 -6.79 -16.65 5.65
N ILE A 71 -5.95 -17.11 6.57
CA ILE A 71 -4.49 -17.01 6.42
C ILE A 71 -3.94 -17.81 5.25
N GLN A 72 -4.52 -18.95 4.91
CA GLN A 72 -4.03 -19.78 3.80
C GLN A 72 -4.26 -19.09 2.46
N GLU A 73 -5.40 -18.41 2.30
CA GLU A 73 -5.70 -17.63 1.11
C GLU A 73 -4.81 -16.38 1.03
N VAL A 74 -4.48 -15.74 2.15
CA VAL A 74 -3.51 -14.63 2.17
C VAL A 74 -2.14 -15.10 1.69
N ILE A 75 -1.64 -16.23 2.21
CA ILE A 75 -0.32 -16.78 1.84
C ILE A 75 -0.28 -17.18 0.36
N SER A 76 -1.35 -17.78 -0.15
CA SER A 76 -1.43 -18.31 -1.52
C SER A 76 -2.10 -17.35 -2.50
N SER A 77 -2.27 -16.08 -2.14
CA SER A 77 -2.92 -15.09 -3.00
C SER A 77 -2.26 -15.01 -4.38
N PRO A 78 -3.03 -15.03 -5.48
CA PRO A 78 -2.49 -14.77 -6.81
C PRO A 78 -1.83 -13.38 -6.94
N GLU A 79 -2.28 -12.41 -6.13
CA GLU A 79 -1.64 -11.11 -5.94
C GLU A 79 -0.87 -11.12 -4.60
N PRO A 80 0.45 -11.35 -4.62
CA PRO A 80 1.22 -11.51 -3.37
C PRO A 80 1.33 -10.22 -2.55
N TYR A 81 1.04 -9.08 -3.16
CA TYR A 81 1.11 -7.76 -2.51
C TYR A 81 -0.26 -7.23 -2.08
N LEU A 82 -1.29 -8.07 -2.16
CA LEU A 82 -2.67 -7.65 -1.90
C LEU A 82 -2.82 -7.02 -0.52
N SER A 83 -2.89 -5.71 -0.49
CA SER A 83 -3.06 -4.87 0.71
C SER A 83 -2.01 -5.11 1.80
N THR A 84 -0.81 -5.53 1.43
CA THR A 84 0.30 -5.83 2.34
C THR A 84 1.21 -4.64 2.57
N LEU A 85 2.07 -4.77 3.59
CA LEU A 85 3.22 -3.89 3.77
C LEU A 85 4.34 -4.29 2.82
N ILE A 86 5.03 -3.30 2.28
CA ILE A 86 6.11 -3.46 1.31
C ILE A 86 7.43 -2.95 1.88
N GLY A 87 8.45 -3.74 1.75
CA GLY A 87 9.83 -3.45 2.11
C GLY A 87 10.73 -4.68 1.85
N ARG A 88 12.04 -4.53 1.93
CA ARG A 88 12.77 -3.34 2.42
C ARG A 88 12.67 -2.12 1.49
N TYR A 89 12.57 -2.33 0.18
CA TYR A 89 12.45 -1.25 -0.80
C TYR A 89 11.20 -1.44 -1.66
N GLY A 90 10.23 -0.58 -1.47
CA GLY A 90 9.00 -0.55 -2.26
C GLY A 90 9.24 -0.07 -3.67
N ASN A 91 8.42 -0.59 -4.60
CA ASN A 91 8.55 -0.37 -6.03
C ASN A 91 9.84 -0.98 -6.62
N ARG A 92 10.33 -0.50 -7.74
CA ARG A 92 11.38 -1.15 -8.55
C ARG A 92 12.77 -0.55 -8.33
N ILE A 93 13.77 -1.43 -8.50
CA ILE A 93 15.17 -1.06 -8.70
C ILE A 93 15.64 -1.72 -10.00
N ALA A 94 16.10 -0.91 -10.93
CA ALA A 94 16.52 -1.34 -12.26
C ALA A 94 17.58 -2.45 -12.20
N LYS A 95 17.30 -3.57 -12.86
CA LYS A 95 18.20 -4.75 -12.93
C LYS A 95 18.60 -5.29 -11.55
N GLY A 96 17.88 -4.91 -10.49
CA GLY A 96 18.20 -5.29 -9.12
C GLY A 96 19.58 -4.84 -8.65
N ARG A 97 20.10 -3.73 -9.15
CA ARG A 97 21.46 -3.27 -8.85
C ARG A 97 21.47 -1.83 -8.38
N PHE A 98 22.30 -1.57 -7.37
CA PHE A 98 22.57 -0.21 -6.91
C PHE A 98 23.98 -0.11 -6.31
N GLN A 99 24.51 1.10 -6.27
CA GLN A 99 25.78 1.43 -5.64
C GLN A 99 25.56 2.06 -4.27
N LEU A 100 26.33 1.63 -3.30
CA LEU A 100 26.37 2.23 -1.97
C LEU A 100 27.80 2.19 -1.42
N ASN A 101 28.36 3.33 -1.04
CA ASN A 101 29.76 3.44 -0.57
C ASN A 101 30.78 2.83 -1.57
N GLY A 102 30.59 3.04 -2.86
CA GLY A 102 31.49 2.51 -3.91
C GLY A 102 31.40 1.00 -4.14
N LYS A 103 30.46 0.33 -3.50
CA LYS A 103 30.22 -1.11 -3.68
C LYS A 103 28.88 -1.33 -4.38
N GLU A 104 28.89 -2.22 -5.40
CA GLU A 104 27.66 -2.68 -6.04
C GLU A 104 26.96 -3.74 -5.18
N TYR A 105 25.64 -3.61 -5.04
CA TYR A 105 24.76 -4.59 -4.44
C TYR A 105 23.81 -5.14 -5.49
N LYS A 106 23.56 -6.44 -5.41
CA LYS A 106 22.64 -7.16 -6.30
C LYS A 106 21.47 -7.70 -5.49
N LEU A 107 20.27 -7.37 -5.94
CA LEU A 107 19.01 -7.81 -5.36
C LEU A 107 18.41 -8.94 -6.20
N ALA A 108 17.43 -9.65 -5.65
CA ALA A 108 16.66 -10.64 -6.38
C ALA A 108 15.94 -10.01 -7.58
N ILE A 109 15.94 -10.71 -8.70
CA ILE A 109 15.18 -10.36 -9.90
C ILE A 109 13.85 -11.12 -9.86
N ASN A 110 12.76 -10.39 -9.64
CA ASN A 110 11.42 -10.97 -9.44
C ASN A 110 10.32 -10.30 -10.27
N ASN A 111 10.68 -9.35 -11.13
CA ASN A 111 9.72 -8.68 -12.01
C ASN A 111 10.40 -8.30 -13.33
N GLY A 112 10.24 -9.15 -14.38
CA GLY A 112 10.96 -8.99 -15.63
C GLY A 112 12.47 -8.90 -15.37
N PRO A 113 13.17 -7.86 -15.86
CA PRO A 113 14.59 -7.68 -15.60
C PRO A 113 14.92 -7.00 -14.26
N ASN A 114 13.92 -6.64 -13.46
CA ASN A 114 14.05 -5.76 -12.32
C ASN A 114 13.77 -6.43 -10.97
N SER A 115 14.21 -5.80 -9.89
CA SER A 115 13.73 -6.10 -8.53
C SER A 115 12.48 -5.27 -8.24
N LEU A 116 11.49 -5.91 -7.60
CA LEU A 116 10.23 -5.31 -7.21
C LEU A 116 9.92 -5.63 -5.76
N HIS A 117 9.46 -4.63 -5.03
CA HIS A 117 8.85 -4.75 -3.70
C HIS A 117 9.63 -5.59 -2.68
N GLY A 118 10.96 -5.38 -2.66
CA GLY A 118 11.82 -6.01 -1.66
C GLY A 118 12.33 -7.41 -2.01
N GLY A 119 11.95 -7.96 -3.18
CA GLY A 119 12.44 -9.24 -3.65
C GLY A 119 11.39 -10.36 -3.65
N LYS A 120 11.85 -11.62 -3.70
CA LYS A 120 10.96 -12.78 -3.83
C LYS A 120 10.16 -13.04 -2.55
N GLU A 121 10.76 -12.80 -1.41
CA GLU A 121 10.16 -12.93 -0.09
C GLU A 121 10.42 -11.66 0.73
N GLY A 122 9.82 -10.55 0.29
CA GLY A 122 9.88 -9.27 0.97
C GLY A 122 9.03 -9.23 2.25
N PHE A 123 8.83 -8.06 2.79
CA PHE A 123 8.07 -7.85 4.04
C PHE A 123 6.62 -8.32 3.97
N ASN A 124 6.04 -8.36 2.77
CA ASN A 124 4.71 -8.90 2.48
C ASN A 124 4.58 -10.40 2.73
N ALA A 125 5.69 -11.13 2.81
CA ALA A 125 5.73 -12.59 3.00
C ALA A 125 6.38 -12.99 4.34
N LYS A 126 6.39 -12.09 5.33
CA LYS A 126 6.97 -12.32 6.66
C LYS A 126 5.91 -12.28 7.74
N VAL A 127 6.12 -13.08 8.78
CA VAL A 127 5.34 -12.98 10.02
C VAL A 127 6.01 -11.95 10.93
N TRP A 128 5.25 -10.91 11.27
CA TRP A 128 5.69 -9.87 12.18
C TRP A 128 5.28 -10.17 13.61
N ASP A 129 6.07 -9.71 14.58
CA ASP A 129 5.69 -9.75 15.97
C ASP A 129 4.69 -8.62 16.25
N ALA A 130 3.51 -8.93 16.74
CA ALA A 130 2.43 -7.97 16.90
C ALA A 130 1.98 -7.85 18.35
N VAL A 131 1.68 -6.62 18.76
CA VAL A 131 1.07 -6.30 20.04
C VAL A 131 -0.12 -5.37 19.78
N GLN A 132 -1.33 -5.84 20.06
CA GLN A 132 -2.50 -4.97 20.09
C GLN A 132 -2.47 -4.16 21.37
N VAL A 133 -2.30 -2.85 21.24
CA VAL A 133 -2.12 -1.93 22.36
C VAL A 133 -3.47 -1.65 23.05
N ASN A 134 -4.52 -1.52 22.23
CA ASN A 134 -5.92 -1.30 22.66
C ASN A 134 -6.85 -1.61 21.47
N ASP A 135 -8.13 -1.31 21.61
CA ASP A 135 -9.15 -1.57 20.57
C ASP A 135 -8.95 -0.76 19.28
N HIS A 136 -8.07 0.24 19.30
CA HIS A 136 -7.84 1.16 18.18
C HIS A 136 -6.47 1.02 17.54
N ALA A 137 -5.53 0.28 18.12
CA ALA A 137 -4.15 0.28 17.68
C ALA A 137 -3.45 -1.07 17.84
N VAL A 138 -2.64 -1.41 16.84
CA VAL A 138 -1.71 -2.54 16.84
C VAL A 138 -0.33 -2.07 16.38
N VAL A 139 0.71 -2.55 17.04
CA VAL A 139 2.10 -2.30 16.68
C VAL A 139 2.73 -3.60 16.23
N LEU A 140 3.36 -3.57 15.06
CA LEU A 140 4.01 -4.72 14.45
C LEU A 140 5.50 -4.44 14.29
N LYS A 141 6.31 -5.44 14.57
CA LYS A 141 7.78 -5.36 14.54
C LYS A 141 8.36 -6.50 13.71
N TYR A 142 9.35 -6.17 12.89
CA TYR A 142 10.14 -7.14 12.15
C TYR A 142 11.62 -6.77 12.18
N ILE A 143 12.49 -7.77 12.29
CA ILE A 143 13.93 -7.61 12.15
C ILE A 143 14.35 -8.24 10.82
N SER A 144 14.70 -7.38 9.86
CA SER A 144 15.21 -7.78 8.56
C SER A 144 16.71 -7.98 8.66
N SER A 145 17.15 -9.23 8.58
CA SER A 145 18.55 -9.60 8.79
C SER A 145 19.47 -9.04 7.71
N TYR A 146 20.75 -8.89 8.04
CA TYR A 146 21.79 -8.58 7.07
C TYR A 146 21.77 -9.58 5.90
N GLY A 147 21.72 -9.05 4.68
CA GLY A 147 21.73 -9.87 3.46
C GLY A 147 20.37 -10.42 3.03
N GLU A 148 19.31 -10.18 3.80
CA GLU A 148 17.94 -10.55 3.39
C GLU A 148 17.63 -9.97 2.03
N GLU A 149 17.24 -10.81 1.06
CA GLU A 149 16.97 -10.46 -0.33
C GLU A 149 18.10 -9.66 -1.04
N GLY A 150 19.32 -9.68 -0.50
CA GLY A 150 20.49 -8.97 -1.01
C GLY A 150 20.75 -7.59 -0.41
N TYR A 151 19.91 -7.13 0.49
CA TYR A 151 20.08 -5.83 1.16
C TYR A 151 21.17 -5.89 2.23
N THR A 152 21.98 -4.82 2.31
CA THR A 152 22.97 -4.66 3.37
C THR A 152 22.34 -4.16 4.67
N GLY A 153 23.01 -4.42 5.79
CA GLY A 153 22.57 -4.00 7.13
C GLY A 153 21.43 -4.85 7.68
N GLU A 154 21.41 -5.00 8.99
CA GLU A 154 20.23 -5.44 9.72
C GLU A 154 19.35 -4.23 9.98
N VAL A 155 18.06 -4.34 9.69
CA VAL A 155 17.09 -3.27 9.91
C VAL A 155 15.99 -3.74 10.84
N GLU A 156 15.79 -3.00 11.92
CA GLU A 156 14.69 -3.18 12.84
C GLU A 156 13.57 -2.23 12.45
N VAL A 157 12.37 -2.79 12.18
CA VAL A 157 11.23 -2.04 11.63
C VAL A 157 10.03 -2.15 12.56
N TRP A 158 9.38 -1.02 12.83
CA TRP A 158 8.09 -0.95 13.51
C TRP A 158 7.07 -0.29 12.60
N VAL A 159 5.87 -0.86 12.57
CA VAL A 159 4.72 -0.27 11.90
C VAL A 159 3.55 -0.26 12.87
N ALA A 160 2.98 0.90 13.11
CA ALA A 160 1.82 1.07 13.98
C ALA A 160 0.62 1.45 13.14
N TYR A 161 -0.45 0.62 13.23
CA TYR A 161 -1.76 0.92 12.68
C TYR A 161 -2.65 1.42 13.79
N SER A 162 -3.31 2.56 13.58
CA SER A 162 -4.35 3.06 14.48
C SER A 162 -5.55 3.54 13.69
N PHE A 163 -6.75 3.35 14.25
CA PHE A 163 -8.00 3.76 13.61
C PHE A 163 -8.76 4.71 14.52
N SER A 164 -8.83 5.97 14.13
CA SER A 164 -9.40 7.03 14.97
C SER A 164 -10.92 7.13 14.90
N ASP A 165 -11.52 7.84 15.83
CA ASP A 165 -12.96 8.16 15.85
C ASP A 165 -13.36 9.13 14.71
N ASN A 166 -12.40 9.70 14.00
CA ASN A 166 -12.59 10.51 12.79
C ASN A 166 -12.46 9.68 11.50
N ASP A 167 -12.49 8.34 11.60
CA ASP A 167 -12.35 7.40 10.50
C ASP A 167 -11.01 7.57 9.74
N GLU A 168 -9.95 7.84 10.47
CA GLU A 168 -8.59 7.91 9.96
C GLU A 168 -7.82 6.63 10.27
N LEU A 169 -7.42 5.89 9.24
CA LEU A 169 -6.41 4.85 9.36
C LEU A 169 -5.04 5.50 9.28
N ILE A 170 -4.35 5.56 10.40
CA ILE A 170 -3.04 6.17 10.54
C ILE A 170 -1.99 5.05 10.57
N ILE A 171 -1.06 5.09 9.63
CA ILE A 171 0.06 4.16 9.56
C ILE A 171 1.34 4.94 9.85
N LYS A 172 2.01 4.59 10.95
CA LYS A 172 3.31 5.17 11.34
C LYS A 172 4.39 4.12 11.16
N TYR A 173 5.43 4.48 10.42
CA TYR A 173 6.58 3.64 10.16
C TYR A 173 7.80 4.20 10.89
N SER A 174 8.61 3.31 11.43
CA SER A 174 9.90 3.65 12.02
C SER A 174 10.89 2.52 11.74
N ALA A 175 12.13 2.86 11.43
CA ALA A 175 13.17 1.86 11.24
C ALA A 175 14.55 2.38 11.64
N LYS A 176 15.40 1.46 12.14
CA LYS A 176 16.79 1.70 12.50
C LYS A 176 17.67 0.61 11.90
N THR A 177 18.88 0.96 11.55
CA THR A 177 19.87 0.03 10.98
C THR A 177 21.17 0.01 11.77
N ASN A 178 21.85 -1.13 11.76
CA ASN A 178 23.21 -1.25 12.29
C ASN A 178 24.30 -0.91 11.26
N LYS A 179 23.92 -0.77 9.99
CA LYS A 179 24.82 -0.48 8.88
C LYS A 179 24.09 0.31 7.80
N LYS A 180 24.81 1.20 7.11
CA LYS A 180 24.27 1.98 5.99
C LYS A 180 23.55 1.09 4.98
N THR A 181 22.32 1.42 4.66
CA THR A 181 21.44 0.66 3.74
C THR A 181 20.48 1.60 3.01
N ILE A 182 19.67 1.03 2.14
CA ILE A 182 18.54 1.71 1.53
C ILE A 182 17.23 1.20 2.15
N ILE A 183 16.24 2.07 2.24
CA ILE A 183 14.90 1.74 2.74
C ILE A 183 13.84 2.58 2.04
N ASN A 184 12.73 1.95 1.71
CA ASN A 184 11.55 2.62 1.17
C ASN A 184 10.32 1.76 1.50
N LEU A 185 9.63 2.09 2.58
CA LEU A 185 8.45 1.34 3.04
C LEU A 185 7.18 1.97 2.49
N THR A 186 6.18 1.14 2.23
CA THR A 186 4.84 1.60 1.84
C THR A 186 3.80 0.54 2.16
N SER A 187 2.52 0.94 2.16
CA SER A 187 1.37 0.03 2.25
C SER A 187 0.69 -0.06 0.88
N HIS A 188 0.45 -1.28 0.42
CA HIS A 188 -0.07 -1.56 -0.91
C HIS A 188 -1.58 -1.83 -0.90
N GLY A 189 -2.36 -0.97 -0.23
CA GLY A 189 -3.81 -1.12 -0.13
C GLY A 189 -4.49 -1.10 -1.49
N PHE A 190 -5.30 -2.12 -1.77
CA PHE A 190 -6.14 -2.21 -2.98
C PHE A 190 -7.55 -1.75 -2.64
N PHE A 191 -7.83 -0.46 -2.86
CA PHE A 191 -9.08 0.17 -2.45
C PHE A 191 -10.17 0.01 -3.50
N SER A 192 -11.34 -0.43 -3.06
CA SER A 192 -12.56 -0.61 -3.86
C SER A 192 -13.72 0.09 -3.13
N LEU A 193 -13.86 1.42 -3.30
CA LEU A 193 -14.81 2.23 -2.52
C LEU A 193 -16.28 1.88 -2.74
N ALA A 194 -16.60 1.24 -3.87
CA ALA A 194 -17.94 0.70 -4.11
C ALA A 194 -18.29 -0.47 -3.16
N GLY A 195 -17.27 -1.05 -2.51
CA GLY A 195 -17.35 -2.29 -1.76
C GLY A 195 -16.96 -3.50 -2.61
N ILE A 196 -16.27 -4.46 -1.99
CA ILE A 196 -15.95 -5.72 -2.66
C ILE A 196 -17.22 -6.53 -2.91
N ALA A 197 -17.30 -7.19 -4.09
CA ALA A 197 -18.48 -7.93 -4.55
C ALA A 197 -18.10 -9.02 -5.56
N ASN A 198 -19.08 -9.72 -6.09
CA ASN A 198 -18.89 -10.72 -7.15
C ASN A 198 -19.72 -10.36 -8.40
N PRO A 199 -19.09 -9.75 -9.44
CA PRO A 199 -17.74 -9.20 -9.45
C PRO A 199 -17.66 -7.87 -8.68
N THR A 200 -16.46 -7.54 -8.17
CA THR A 200 -16.19 -6.21 -7.63
C THR A 200 -16.24 -5.18 -8.75
N PRO A 201 -17.00 -4.07 -8.60
CA PRO A 201 -17.09 -3.04 -9.63
C PRO A 201 -15.73 -2.45 -10.01
N THR A 202 -15.61 -2.03 -11.27
CA THR A 202 -14.42 -1.30 -11.72
C THR A 202 -14.38 0.11 -11.15
N ILE A 203 -13.18 0.69 -11.14
CA ILE A 203 -12.91 2.04 -10.63
C ILE A 203 -13.09 3.14 -11.69
N ASP A 204 -13.67 2.83 -12.84
CA ASP A 204 -13.76 3.76 -13.97
C ASP A 204 -14.51 5.06 -13.61
N ASP A 205 -15.60 4.94 -12.84
CA ASP A 205 -16.42 6.08 -12.42
C ASP A 205 -15.89 6.78 -11.15
N LEU A 206 -14.80 6.28 -10.57
CA LEU A 206 -14.20 6.84 -9.37
C LEU A 206 -13.63 8.23 -9.68
N GLU A 207 -14.12 9.27 -9.02
CA GLU A 207 -13.53 10.61 -9.11
C GLU A 207 -12.20 10.61 -8.34
N CYS A 208 -11.13 11.03 -8.99
CA CYS A 208 -9.79 11.07 -8.41
C CYS A 208 -9.17 12.46 -8.56
N GLN A 209 -8.55 12.94 -7.48
CA GLN A 209 -7.72 14.14 -7.43
C GLN A 209 -6.37 13.78 -6.82
N ILE A 210 -5.29 14.29 -7.40
CA ILE A 210 -3.91 14.08 -6.91
C ILE A 210 -3.21 15.43 -6.84
N ASN A 211 -2.64 15.74 -5.68
CA ASN A 211 -1.92 16.99 -5.43
C ASN A 211 -0.47 16.90 -5.94
N ALA A 212 -0.33 16.86 -7.25
CA ALA A 212 0.95 16.74 -7.93
C ALA A 212 0.95 17.48 -9.26
N ASP A 213 1.95 18.36 -9.47
CA ASP A 213 2.18 19.06 -10.73
C ASP A 213 3.05 18.24 -11.69
N PHE A 214 3.73 17.22 -11.18
CA PHE A 214 4.68 16.39 -11.91
C PHE A 214 4.48 14.91 -11.61
N TYR A 215 4.93 14.06 -12.55
CA TYR A 215 4.99 12.61 -12.41
C TYR A 215 6.29 12.07 -13.02
N LEU A 216 6.62 10.84 -12.69
CA LEU A 216 7.79 10.14 -13.23
C LEU A 216 7.38 9.26 -14.39
N PRO A 217 7.81 9.54 -15.63
CA PRO A 217 7.59 8.64 -16.75
C PRO A 217 8.41 7.37 -16.60
N ILE A 218 7.89 6.28 -17.14
CA ILE A 218 8.48 4.94 -17.07
C ILE A 218 8.80 4.39 -18.46
N ASP A 219 9.76 3.48 -18.52
CA ASP A 219 10.03 2.65 -19.70
C ASP A 219 9.03 1.45 -19.76
N GLU A 220 9.19 0.60 -20.75
CA GLU A 220 8.35 -0.59 -20.96
C GLU A 220 8.50 -1.66 -19.86
N THR A 221 9.51 -1.56 -19.01
CA THR A 221 9.72 -2.42 -17.83
C THR A 221 9.26 -1.77 -16.53
N SER A 222 8.60 -0.61 -16.62
CA SER A 222 8.10 0.20 -15.51
C SER A 222 9.18 0.84 -14.63
N ILE A 223 10.37 1.02 -15.17
CA ILE A 223 11.46 1.75 -14.51
C ILE A 223 11.38 3.24 -14.88
N PRO A 224 11.48 4.17 -13.90
CA PRO A 224 11.56 5.59 -14.20
C PRO A 224 12.69 5.92 -15.19
N THR A 225 12.40 6.74 -16.19
CA THR A 225 13.39 7.17 -17.18
C THR A 225 14.42 8.14 -16.59
N GLY A 226 14.13 8.72 -15.44
CA GLY A 226 14.91 9.78 -14.81
C GLY A 226 14.35 11.17 -15.06
N GLU A 227 13.44 11.32 -16.02
CA GLU A 227 12.74 12.58 -16.24
C GLU A 227 11.69 12.83 -15.17
N ILE A 228 11.36 14.10 -14.96
CA ILE A 228 10.25 14.56 -14.13
C ILE A 228 9.39 15.44 -15.03
N LEU A 229 8.20 14.94 -15.41
CA LEU A 229 7.35 15.58 -16.42
C LEU A 229 6.14 16.25 -15.76
N LYS A 230 5.69 17.37 -16.37
CA LYS A 230 4.46 18.04 -15.97
C LYS A 230 3.24 17.15 -16.27
N VAL A 231 2.29 17.12 -15.35
CA VAL A 231 0.99 16.44 -15.57
C VAL A 231 0.11 17.23 -16.54
N ALA A 232 0.27 18.55 -16.59
CA ALA A 232 -0.56 19.45 -17.41
C ALA A 232 -0.61 19.03 -18.87
N GLY A 233 -1.82 18.89 -19.44
CA GLY A 233 -2.03 18.48 -20.82
C GLY A 233 -1.82 17.00 -21.09
N THR A 234 -1.70 16.17 -20.06
CA THR A 234 -1.51 14.72 -20.16
C THR A 234 -2.66 13.93 -19.48
N PRO A 235 -2.78 12.62 -19.72
CA PRO A 235 -3.71 11.75 -18.97
C PRO A 235 -3.46 11.72 -17.46
N PHE A 236 -2.29 12.17 -16.99
CA PHE A 236 -1.88 12.19 -15.58
C PHE A 236 -2.29 13.47 -14.84
N ASP A 237 -3.01 14.39 -15.49
CA ASP A 237 -3.48 15.62 -14.82
C ASP A 237 -4.72 15.35 -13.98
N PHE A 238 -4.50 15.03 -12.70
CA PHE A 238 -5.52 14.85 -11.67
C PHE A 238 -5.53 16.01 -10.66
N ARG A 239 -5.00 17.17 -11.01
CA ARG A 239 -5.00 18.33 -10.09
C ARG A 239 -6.42 18.80 -9.79
N GLU A 240 -7.32 18.73 -10.78
CA GLU A 240 -8.76 18.83 -10.60
C GLU A 240 -9.38 17.43 -10.62
N PRO A 241 -10.44 17.18 -9.84
CA PRO A 241 -11.10 15.88 -9.82
C PRO A 241 -11.63 15.46 -11.20
N LYS A 242 -11.33 14.24 -11.61
CA LYS A 242 -11.90 13.63 -12.82
C LYS A 242 -12.08 12.12 -12.63
N PRO A 243 -12.96 11.45 -13.42
CA PRO A 243 -13.09 10.00 -13.39
C PRO A 243 -11.78 9.32 -13.80
N VAL A 244 -11.38 8.28 -13.07
CA VAL A 244 -10.18 7.48 -13.39
C VAL A 244 -10.27 6.91 -14.79
N GLY A 245 -11.45 6.43 -15.20
CA GLY A 245 -11.69 5.84 -16.51
C GLY A 245 -11.60 6.81 -17.69
N GLN A 246 -11.59 8.12 -17.44
CA GLN A 246 -11.63 9.12 -18.52
C GLN A 246 -10.47 8.97 -19.49
N ASP A 247 -9.24 8.80 -18.97
CA ASP A 247 -8.02 8.77 -19.78
C ASP A 247 -7.19 7.48 -19.56
N ILE A 248 -7.73 6.48 -18.86
CA ILE A 248 -6.99 5.27 -18.48
C ILE A 248 -6.60 4.41 -19.70
N ASP A 249 -7.29 4.54 -20.81
CA ASP A 249 -7.01 3.87 -22.08
C ASP A 249 -6.61 4.85 -23.20
N ALA A 250 -6.14 6.05 -22.83
CA ALA A 250 -5.69 7.05 -23.80
C ALA A 250 -4.57 6.52 -24.70
N ASP A 251 -4.55 6.99 -25.95
CA ASP A 251 -3.44 6.72 -26.88
C ASP A 251 -2.21 7.56 -26.48
N ASN A 252 -1.52 7.08 -25.46
CA ASN A 252 -0.38 7.72 -24.82
C ASN A 252 0.65 6.64 -24.45
N GLU A 253 1.93 6.90 -24.75
CA GLU A 253 3.02 5.96 -24.47
C GLU A 253 3.09 5.54 -23.01
N GLN A 254 2.91 6.49 -22.07
CA GLN A 254 2.99 6.20 -20.64
C GLN A 254 1.81 5.34 -20.17
N ILE A 255 0.61 5.59 -20.66
CA ILE A 255 -0.56 4.74 -20.39
C ILE A 255 -0.31 3.32 -20.94
N LYS A 256 0.29 3.18 -22.12
CA LYS A 256 0.64 1.87 -22.69
C LYS A 256 1.70 1.15 -21.84
N ASN A 257 2.75 1.86 -21.43
CA ASN A 257 3.81 1.29 -20.59
C ASN A 257 3.28 0.79 -19.24
N GLY A 258 2.32 1.47 -18.63
CA GLY A 258 1.68 1.08 -17.37
C GLY A 258 0.50 0.12 -17.52
N ALA A 259 0.02 -0.12 -18.75
CA ALA A 259 -1.25 -0.81 -19.02
C ALA A 259 -2.47 -0.12 -18.36
N GLY A 260 -2.37 1.16 -18.13
CA GLY A 260 -3.21 2.04 -17.36
C GLY A 260 -2.35 2.96 -16.49
N TYR A 261 -2.83 3.31 -15.31
CA TYR A 261 -1.99 4.04 -14.34
C TYR A 261 -1.16 3.06 -13.52
N ASP A 262 0.14 3.29 -13.50
CA ASP A 262 1.12 2.62 -12.64
C ASP A 262 2.37 3.52 -12.55
N HIS A 263 2.18 4.73 -12.04
CA HIS A 263 3.18 5.80 -12.05
C HIS A 263 3.32 6.45 -10.69
N CYS A 264 4.52 6.92 -10.39
CA CYS A 264 4.80 7.72 -9.21
C CYS A 264 4.53 9.20 -9.52
N PHE A 265 3.62 9.80 -8.76
CA PHE A 265 3.35 11.22 -8.78
C PHE A 265 4.27 11.93 -7.79
N VAL A 266 4.83 13.06 -8.22
CA VAL A 266 5.67 13.92 -7.37
C VAL A 266 4.73 14.85 -6.61
N LEU A 267 4.55 14.58 -5.31
CA LEU A 267 3.62 15.35 -4.48
C LEU A 267 4.10 16.79 -4.28
N ASN A 268 3.17 17.73 -4.34
CA ASN A 268 3.43 19.11 -4.00
C ASN A 268 3.66 19.22 -2.49
N LYS A 269 4.86 19.66 -2.09
CA LYS A 269 5.30 19.83 -0.71
C LYS A 269 5.83 21.25 -0.50
N LYS A 270 5.55 21.84 0.66
CA LYS A 270 6.19 23.09 1.09
C LYS A 270 7.59 22.85 1.63
N GLU A 271 7.76 21.73 2.34
CA GLU A 271 9.03 21.27 2.90
C GLU A 271 9.11 19.74 2.91
N GLU A 272 10.32 19.21 2.93
CA GLU A 272 10.55 17.78 3.02
C GLU A 272 9.98 17.20 4.32
N GLY A 273 9.30 16.06 4.24
CA GLY A 273 8.71 15.40 5.41
C GLY A 273 7.43 16.04 5.95
N GLU A 274 6.89 17.07 5.29
CA GLU A 274 5.59 17.65 5.65
C GLU A 274 4.48 16.60 5.52
N LEU A 275 3.66 16.46 6.57
CA LEU A 275 2.40 15.71 6.46
C LEU A 275 1.38 16.58 5.73
N SER A 276 1.12 16.25 4.48
CA SER A 276 0.26 17.06 3.62
C SER A 276 -0.68 16.22 2.77
N PHE A 277 -1.74 16.85 2.25
CA PHE A 277 -2.69 16.25 1.34
C PHE A 277 -2.00 15.73 0.08
N ALA A 278 -2.26 14.46 -0.25
CA ALA A 278 -1.70 13.78 -1.41
C ALA A 278 -2.74 13.51 -2.48
N ALA A 279 -3.87 12.90 -2.12
CA ALA A 279 -4.89 12.49 -3.06
C ALA A 279 -6.27 12.37 -2.40
N ARG A 280 -7.30 12.38 -3.23
CA ARG A 280 -8.68 12.12 -2.83
C ARG A 280 -9.39 11.32 -3.89
N ILE A 281 -10.19 10.34 -3.46
CA ILE A 281 -11.11 9.61 -4.32
C ILE A 281 -12.53 9.65 -3.76
N LYS A 282 -13.51 9.63 -4.65
CA LYS A 282 -14.94 9.54 -4.34
C LYS A 282 -15.61 8.53 -5.25
N GLU A 283 -16.37 7.62 -4.67
CA GLU A 283 -17.24 6.71 -5.41
C GLU A 283 -18.66 7.33 -5.46
N PRO A 284 -19.14 7.72 -6.66
CA PRO A 284 -20.35 8.55 -6.76
C PRO A 284 -21.64 7.86 -6.29
N LYS A 285 -21.76 6.55 -6.47
CA LYS A 285 -22.99 5.80 -6.13
C LYS A 285 -23.16 5.62 -4.63
N SER A 286 -22.12 5.21 -3.96
CA SER A 286 -22.10 5.02 -2.49
C SER A 286 -21.91 6.31 -1.72
N GLY A 287 -21.33 7.33 -2.36
CA GLY A 287 -20.90 8.58 -1.73
C GLY A 287 -19.65 8.43 -0.87
N ARG A 288 -19.02 7.24 -0.79
CA ARG A 288 -17.79 7.03 -0.03
C ARG A 288 -16.65 7.84 -0.60
N THR A 289 -15.86 8.41 0.30
CA THR A 289 -14.65 9.17 -0.02
C THR A 289 -13.47 8.61 0.76
N MET A 290 -12.28 8.78 0.19
CA MET A 290 -11.02 8.57 0.88
C MET A 290 -10.06 9.70 0.56
N GLU A 291 -9.49 10.32 1.57
CA GLU A 291 -8.39 11.27 1.44
C GLU A 291 -7.09 10.60 1.89
N VAL A 292 -6.00 10.91 1.22
CA VAL A 292 -4.66 10.43 1.55
C VAL A 292 -3.78 11.60 1.95
N TYR A 293 -3.17 11.50 3.12
CA TYR A 293 -2.17 12.43 3.63
C TYR A 293 -0.88 11.66 3.89
N THR A 294 0.26 12.25 3.59
CA THR A 294 1.53 11.55 3.79
C THR A 294 2.69 12.51 3.99
N THR A 295 3.71 12.04 4.71
CA THR A 295 5.01 12.70 4.82
C THR A 295 5.94 12.39 3.65
N GLU A 296 5.55 11.48 2.76
CA GLU A 296 6.37 11.00 1.64
C GLU A 296 6.40 11.97 0.47
N PRO A 297 7.49 12.01 -0.32
CA PRO A 297 7.63 12.90 -1.47
C PRO A 297 6.82 12.47 -2.68
N GLY A 298 6.40 11.21 -2.74
CA GLY A 298 5.69 10.65 -3.87
C GLY A 298 4.54 9.74 -3.47
N VAL A 299 3.68 9.48 -4.42
CA VAL A 299 2.65 8.45 -4.34
C VAL A 299 2.57 7.69 -5.65
N GLN A 300 2.77 6.38 -5.58
CA GLN A 300 2.50 5.48 -6.70
C GLN A 300 1.00 5.27 -6.79
N VAL A 301 0.44 5.48 -7.97
CA VAL A 301 -0.98 5.22 -8.25
C VAL A 301 -1.07 4.07 -9.23
N TYR A 302 -1.66 2.96 -8.78
CA TYR A 302 -1.81 1.73 -9.53
C TYR A 302 -3.27 1.31 -9.62
N THR A 303 -3.75 1.03 -10.81
CA THR A 303 -5.17 0.80 -11.10
C THR A 303 -5.52 -0.68 -11.33
N HIS A 304 -4.81 -1.58 -10.69
CA HIS A 304 -5.04 -3.04 -10.72
C HIS A 304 -5.16 -3.59 -12.15
N ASN A 305 -4.18 -3.25 -12.98
CA ASN A 305 -4.24 -3.45 -14.42
C ASN A 305 -4.08 -4.91 -14.85
N TRP A 306 -3.58 -5.79 -13.97
CA TRP A 306 -3.22 -7.18 -14.26
C TRP A 306 -4.11 -8.22 -13.58
N ALA A 307 -5.16 -7.80 -12.85
CA ALA A 307 -6.09 -8.72 -12.21
C ALA A 307 -6.90 -9.52 -13.25
N ASP A 308 -7.10 -10.79 -12.97
CA ASP A 308 -7.76 -11.74 -13.88
C ASP A 308 -9.13 -12.25 -13.37
N GLY A 309 -9.63 -11.64 -12.29
CA GLY A 309 -10.91 -12.03 -11.67
C GLY A 309 -10.76 -13.10 -10.59
N TYR A 310 -9.57 -13.20 -9.96
CA TYR A 310 -9.35 -14.15 -8.89
C TYR A 310 -10.28 -13.94 -7.69
N LYS A 311 -10.47 -14.99 -6.90
CA LYS A 311 -11.37 -15.02 -5.75
C LYS A 311 -10.75 -14.27 -4.55
N GLY A 312 -11.60 -13.53 -3.86
CA GLY A 312 -11.29 -12.84 -2.62
C GLY A 312 -12.28 -13.17 -1.52
N GLN A 313 -12.37 -12.29 -0.55
CA GLN A 313 -13.13 -12.41 0.68
C GLN A 313 -14.64 -12.52 0.42
N HIS A 314 -15.33 -13.41 1.18
CA HIS A 314 -16.78 -13.63 1.12
C HIS A 314 -17.33 -13.89 -0.28
N GLY A 315 -16.57 -14.61 -1.10
CA GLY A 315 -16.97 -14.95 -2.47
C GLY A 315 -16.84 -13.80 -3.48
N ALA A 316 -16.25 -12.68 -3.08
CA ALA A 316 -15.91 -11.60 -4.01
C ALA A 316 -14.93 -12.08 -5.09
N THR A 317 -14.97 -11.43 -6.23
CA THR A 317 -13.96 -11.61 -7.28
C THR A 317 -13.34 -10.26 -7.64
N PHE A 318 -12.09 -10.28 -8.05
CA PHE A 318 -11.30 -9.07 -8.30
C PHE A 318 -10.88 -9.01 -9.78
N PRO A 319 -11.76 -8.50 -10.66
CA PRO A 319 -11.42 -8.32 -12.07
C PRO A 319 -10.44 -7.16 -12.27
N ARG A 320 -9.89 -7.08 -13.47
CA ARG A 320 -9.05 -5.97 -13.91
C ARG A 320 -9.72 -4.62 -13.59
N ARG A 321 -8.95 -3.72 -13.00
CA ARG A 321 -9.40 -2.36 -12.63
C ARG A 321 -10.55 -2.32 -11.62
N SER A 322 -10.58 -3.31 -10.73
CA SER A 322 -11.53 -3.32 -9.61
C SER A 322 -11.02 -2.64 -8.35
N ALA A 323 -9.78 -2.15 -8.36
CA ALA A 323 -9.17 -1.44 -7.24
C ALA A 323 -8.21 -0.35 -7.71
N ILE A 324 -7.91 0.57 -6.80
CA ILE A 324 -6.86 1.58 -6.96
C ILE A 324 -5.95 1.55 -5.72
N CYS A 325 -4.63 1.64 -5.96
CA CYS A 325 -3.63 1.72 -4.91
C CYS A 325 -3.03 3.12 -4.85
N PHE A 326 -2.82 3.62 -3.63
CA PHE A 326 -2.09 4.86 -3.33
C PHE A 326 -0.93 4.51 -2.40
N GLU A 327 0.21 4.21 -3.00
CA GLU A 327 1.41 3.79 -2.27
C GLU A 327 2.28 5.01 -2.01
N ALA A 328 2.14 5.59 -0.82
CA ALA A 328 2.97 6.71 -0.40
C ALA A 328 4.41 6.21 -0.17
N GLN A 329 5.37 6.82 -0.85
CA GLN A 329 6.73 6.30 -0.94
C GLN A 329 7.73 7.35 -1.41
N HIS A 330 9.01 7.04 -1.27
CA HIS A 330 10.06 7.65 -2.06
C HIS A 330 10.00 7.12 -3.50
N PHE A 331 10.71 7.76 -4.41
CA PHE A 331 10.59 7.44 -5.84
C PHE A 331 11.17 6.07 -6.17
N PRO A 332 10.56 5.34 -7.14
CA PRO A 332 11.16 4.11 -7.66
C PRO A 332 12.57 4.35 -8.19
N ASP A 333 13.42 3.33 -8.10
CA ASP A 333 14.81 3.35 -8.61
C ASP A 333 15.69 4.51 -8.07
N SER A 334 15.30 5.10 -6.93
CA SER A 334 16.03 6.23 -6.33
C SER A 334 17.51 5.96 -6.09
N PRO A 335 17.97 4.76 -5.70
CA PRO A 335 19.39 4.50 -5.54
C PRO A 335 20.23 4.73 -6.81
N ASN A 336 19.61 4.64 -7.99
CA ASN A 336 20.25 4.85 -9.29
C ASN A 336 20.05 6.27 -9.85
N HIS A 337 19.38 7.14 -9.12
CA HIS A 337 19.10 8.53 -9.49
C HIS A 337 19.50 9.49 -8.37
N PRO A 338 20.76 9.97 -8.31
CA PRO A 338 21.26 10.77 -7.18
C PRO A 338 20.50 12.07 -6.92
N TYR A 339 19.77 12.58 -7.90
CA TYR A 339 18.95 13.80 -7.78
C TYR A 339 17.52 13.54 -7.28
N PHE A 340 17.10 12.27 -7.14
CA PHE A 340 15.88 11.92 -6.44
C PHE A 340 16.07 12.05 -4.93
N PRO A 341 14.99 12.26 -4.15
CA PRO A 341 15.08 12.26 -2.69
C PRO A 341 15.77 10.99 -2.17
N SER A 342 16.69 11.16 -1.22
CA SER A 342 17.52 10.06 -0.72
C SER A 342 16.71 8.98 -0.01
N VAL A 343 17.04 7.72 -0.29
CA VAL A 343 16.49 6.53 0.37
C VAL A 343 17.50 5.86 1.29
N ILE A 344 18.61 6.53 1.56
CA ILE A 344 19.69 6.00 2.41
C ILE A 344 19.30 6.13 3.87
N LEU A 345 19.44 5.03 4.60
CA LEU A 345 19.35 4.99 6.06
C LEU A 345 20.75 4.72 6.64
N GLU A 346 21.21 5.62 7.49
CA GLU A 346 22.48 5.51 8.17
C GLU A 346 22.33 5.01 9.61
N PRO A 347 23.35 4.32 10.18
CA PRO A 347 23.38 4.03 11.60
C PRO A 347 23.20 5.30 12.43
N CYS A 348 22.56 5.20 13.59
CA CYS A 348 22.23 6.31 14.48
C CYS A 348 21.24 7.35 13.91
N LYS A 349 20.66 7.06 12.74
CA LYS A 349 19.52 7.80 12.19
C LYS A 349 18.27 6.93 12.27
N GLU A 350 17.12 7.55 12.20
CA GLU A 350 15.82 6.88 12.18
C GLU A 350 15.09 7.21 10.89
N TYR A 351 14.62 6.18 10.21
CA TYR A 351 13.63 6.31 9.13
C TYR A 351 12.27 6.50 9.78
N THR A 352 11.51 7.48 9.32
CA THR A 352 10.13 7.71 9.74
C THR A 352 9.25 8.01 8.56
N GLN A 353 8.01 7.52 8.60
CA GLN A 353 6.96 7.85 7.65
C GLN A 353 5.63 7.89 8.39
N ARG A 354 4.74 8.76 7.95
CA ARG A 354 3.35 8.78 8.39
C ARG A 354 2.44 8.93 7.17
N THR A 355 1.48 8.02 7.06
CA THR A 355 0.46 8.06 6.02
C THR A 355 -0.91 7.88 6.66
N ILE A 356 -1.89 8.67 6.24
CA ILE A 356 -3.25 8.66 6.75
C ILE A 356 -4.20 8.42 5.57
N TYR A 357 -5.06 7.40 5.71
CA TYR A 357 -6.23 7.20 4.88
C TYR A 357 -7.46 7.61 5.68
N LYS A 358 -8.08 8.71 5.27
CA LYS A 358 -9.26 9.27 5.94
C LYS A 358 -10.51 8.97 5.13
N PHE A 359 -11.42 8.23 5.74
CA PHE A 359 -12.67 7.81 5.12
C PHE A 359 -13.80 8.78 5.46
N GLY A 360 -14.70 8.97 4.52
CA GLY A 360 -15.84 9.86 4.69
C GLY A 360 -16.97 9.48 3.74
N VAL A 361 -18.05 10.25 3.84
CA VAL A 361 -19.26 10.12 3.02
C VAL A 361 -19.70 11.49 2.56
N GLU A 362 -19.95 11.63 1.27
CA GLU A 362 -20.67 12.77 0.69
C GLU A 362 -22.06 12.34 0.21
N LYS A 363 -23.08 13.13 0.55
CA LYS A 363 -24.48 12.88 0.17
C LYS A 363 -24.75 13.30 -1.27
#